data_9ee59c5eff0ba163bb0631f6a60a9a55
#
_entry.id   9ee59c5eff0ba163bb0631f6a60a9a55
#
_cell.length_a   1.000
_cell.length_b   1.000
_cell.length_c   1.000
_cell.angle_alpha   90.00
_cell.angle_beta   90.00
_cell.angle_gamma   90.00
#
_symmetry.space_group_name_H-M   'P 1'
#
loop_
_entity.id
_entity.type
_entity.pdbx_description
1 polymer ?
#
loop_
_entity_poly.entity_id
_entity_poly.type
_entity_poly.pdbx_seq_one_letter_code
_entity_poly.pdbx_strand_id
1 'polypeptide(L)'
;MTLADRYELIHDAPPVDAYVALRTAAGLSPKTVEQGAAAIAGTWFFCHIRERATAQVVAMGRVIGDGGWYFHIADIATHPDHQRMGLGRAVMDTLVARIQDTAPANPYITLLADPPGRRLYEQIGFVETAPTVGMRLS
;
A
#
# COMPACT_ATOMS: atom_id res chain seq x y z
N MET A 1 -7.13 1.15 25.30
CA MET A 1 -7.53 1.48 23.91
C MET A 1 -6.86 0.50 22.97
N THR A 2 -7.65 -0.18 22.13
CA THR A 2 -7.15 -1.09 21.12
C THR A 2 -6.76 -0.33 19.85
N LEU A 3 -6.05 -1.00 18.92
CA LEU A 3 -5.77 -0.41 17.61
C LEU A 3 -7.04 -0.08 16.86
N ALA A 4 -8.06 -0.95 16.94
CA ALA A 4 -9.35 -0.71 16.28
C ALA A 4 -10.10 0.50 16.87
N ASP A 5 -9.87 0.82 18.13
CA ASP A 5 -10.45 2.02 18.75
C ASP A 5 -9.76 3.30 18.27
N ARG A 6 -8.47 3.22 18.01
CA ARG A 6 -7.66 4.38 17.61
C ARG A 6 -7.67 4.61 16.10
N TYR A 7 -7.70 3.53 15.31
CA TYR A 7 -7.53 3.59 13.86
C TYR A 7 -8.72 3.00 13.13
N GLU A 8 -8.99 3.52 11.94
CA GLU A 8 -10.03 3.03 11.05
C GLU A 8 -9.42 2.64 9.70
N LEU A 9 -9.61 1.39 9.29
CA LEU A 9 -9.23 0.90 7.97
C LEU A 9 -10.38 1.16 6.99
N ILE A 10 -10.07 1.82 5.88
CA ILE A 10 -11.05 2.21 4.87
C ILE A 10 -10.66 1.57 3.54
N HIS A 11 -11.60 0.85 2.91
CA HIS A 11 -11.42 0.18 1.62
C HIS A 11 -11.67 1.15 0.47
N ASP A 12 -10.90 2.21 0.44
CA ASP A 12 -10.95 3.23 -0.59
C ASP A 12 -9.67 4.05 -0.56
N ALA A 13 -9.45 4.86 -1.59
CA ALA A 13 -8.33 5.78 -1.64
C ALA A 13 -8.52 6.91 -0.64
N PRO A 14 -7.41 7.42 -0.06
CA PRO A 14 -7.48 8.66 0.70
C PRO A 14 -7.70 9.85 -0.27
N PRO A 15 -8.06 11.03 0.26
CA PRO A 15 -8.05 12.24 -0.55
C PRO A 15 -6.67 12.46 -1.20
N VAL A 16 -6.65 13.03 -2.41
CA VAL A 16 -5.40 13.15 -3.18
C VAL A 16 -4.32 13.93 -2.45
N ASP A 17 -4.67 14.99 -1.74
CA ASP A 17 -3.72 15.78 -0.96
C ASP A 17 -3.12 14.96 0.19
N ALA A 18 -3.93 14.15 0.85
CA ALA A 18 -3.46 13.24 1.91
C ALA A 18 -2.55 12.15 1.33
N TYR A 19 -2.88 11.60 0.17
CA TYR A 19 -2.04 10.64 -0.54
C TYR A 19 -0.65 11.21 -0.82
N VAL A 20 -0.60 12.39 -1.42
CA VAL A 20 0.67 13.06 -1.76
C VAL A 20 1.47 13.38 -0.48
N ALA A 21 0.81 13.89 0.55
CA ALA A 21 1.46 14.25 1.81
C ALA A 21 2.04 13.02 2.52
N LEU A 22 1.30 11.91 2.55
CA LEU A 22 1.78 10.69 3.23
C LEU A 22 2.98 10.08 2.50
N ARG A 23 3.00 10.10 1.16
CA ARG A 23 4.18 9.66 0.41
C ARG A 23 5.43 10.40 0.86
N THR A 24 5.36 11.72 0.92
CA THR A 24 6.49 12.56 1.35
C THR A 24 6.86 12.27 2.81
N ALA A 25 5.90 12.23 3.71
CA ALA A 25 6.13 11.98 5.13
C ALA A 25 6.78 10.62 5.38
N ALA A 26 6.42 9.60 4.60
CA ALA A 26 6.96 8.25 4.75
C ALA A 26 8.31 8.05 4.01
N GLY A 27 8.85 9.09 3.38
CA GLY A 27 10.15 9.02 2.71
C GLY A 27 10.11 8.52 1.28
N LEU A 28 8.92 8.41 0.67
CA LEU A 28 8.77 8.09 -0.74
C LEU A 28 9.00 9.34 -1.60
N SER A 29 9.35 9.15 -2.87
CA SER A 29 9.59 10.28 -3.76
C SER A 29 8.35 11.17 -3.87
N PRO A 30 8.52 12.51 -3.86
CA PRO A 30 7.38 13.42 -3.97
C PRO A 30 6.68 13.30 -5.33
N LYS A 31 5.35 13.46 -5.31
CA LYS A 31 4.51 13.49 -6.51
C LYS A 31 3.65 14.72 -6.50
N THR A 32 3.25 15.17 -7.68
CA THR A 32 2.31 16.28 -7.80
C THR A 32 0.87 15.83 -7.52
N VAL A 33 0.00 16.78 -7.23
CA VAL A 33 -1.44 16.50 -7.07
C VAL A 33 -2.01 15.90 -8.34
N GLU A 34 -1.59 16.37 -9.51
CA GLU A 34 -2.02 15.84 -10.80
C GLU A 34 -1.62 14.36 -10.96
N GLN A 35 -0.37 14.02 -10.63
CA GLN A 35 0.10 12.64 -10.64
C GLN A 35 -0.69 11.77 -9.66
N GLY A 36 -0.92 12.31 -8.46
CA GLY A 36 -1.69 11.62 -7.43
C GLY A 36 -3.12 11.32 -7.85
N ALA A 37 -3.80 12.30 -8.42
CA ALA A 37 -5.17 12.13 -8.90
C ALA A 37 -5.26 11.06 -10.00
N ALA A 38 -4.34 11.08 -10.95
CA ALA A 38 -4.30 10.09 -12.02
C ALA A 38 -3.97 8.68 -11.47
N ALA A 39 -3.05 8.59 -10.52
CA ALA A 39 -2.69 7.32 -9.89
C ALA A 39 -3.88 6.71 -9.14
N ILE A 40 -4.61 7.52 -8.39
CA ILE A 40 -5.80 7.06 -7.67
C ILE A 40 -6.86 6.57 -8.65
N ALA A 41 -7.13 7.33 -9.72
CA ALA A 41 -8.13 6.97 -10.72
C ALA A 41 -7.79 5.66 -11.45
N GLY A 42 -6.51 5.36 -11.65
CA GLY A 42 -6.04 4.15 -12.33
C GLY A 42 -5.78 2.96 -11.41
N THR A 43 -6.02 3.10 -10.12
CA THR A 43 -5.76 2.04 -9.14
C THR A 43 -6.85 0.97 -9.19
N TRP A 44 -6.44 -0.31 -9.17
CA TRP A 44 -7.38 -1.43 -9.13
C TRP A 44 -8.06 -1.54 -7.77
N PHE A 45 -7.29 -1.43 -6.67
CA PHE A 45 -7.83 -1.39 -5.32
C PHE A 45 -6.91 -0.58 -4.41
N PHE A 46 -7.51 0.25 -3.59
CA PHE A 46 -6.80 1.10 -2.63
C PHE A 46 -7.39 0.91 -1.24
N CYS A 47 -6.55 0.90 -0.21
CA CYS A 47 -7.02 1.02 1.17
C CYS A 47 -6.13 1.99 1.95
N HIS A 48 -6.68 2.58 2.98
CA HIS A 48 -5.91 3.45 3.85
C HIS A 48 -6.42 3.34 5.29
N ILE A 49 -5.59 3.79 6.21
CA ILE A 49 -5.92 3.84 7.63
C ILE A 49 -5.84 5.29 8.08
N ARG A 50 -6.84 5.74 8.81
CA ARG A 50 -6.82 7.05 9.44
C ARG A 50 -6.95 6.94 10.95
N GLU A 51 -6.36 7.88 11.67
CA GLU A 51 -6.56 8.03 13.10
C GLU A 51 -7.93 8.63 13.34
N ARG A 52 -8.76 7.99 14.18
CA ARG A 52 -10.15 8.40 14.40
C ARG A 52 -10.25 9.78 15.02
N ALA A 53 -9.37 10.09 15.98
CA ALA A 53 -9.42 11.34 16.72
C ALA A 53 -9.13 12.57 15.86
N THR A 54 -8.24 12.46 14.88
CA THR A 54 -7.77 13.58 14.06
C THR A 54 -8.21 13.51 12.61
N ALA A 55 -8.71 12.36 12.17
CA ALA A 55 -8.99 12.03 10.76
C ALA A 55 -7.74 12.05 9.88
N GLN A 56 -6.53 12.07 10.47
CA GLN A 56 -5.29 12.04 9.71
C GLN A 56 -5.09 10.67 9.05
N VAL A 57 -4.76 10.68 7.76
CA VAL A 57 -4.37 9.45 7.04
C VAL A 57 -2.95 9.10 7.46
N VAL A 58 -2.78 7.93 8.06
CA VAL A 58 -1.50 7.52 8.68
C VAL A 58 -0.86 6.30 8.02
N ALA A 59 -1.60 5.55 7.22
CA ALA A 59 -1.07 4.43 6.46
C ALA A 59 -1.89 4.22 5.20
N MET A 60 -1.28 3.62 4.18
CA MET A 60 -1.97 3.35 2.92
C MET A 60 -1.25 2.28 2.12
N GLY A 61 -1.93 1.76 1.11
CA GLY A 61 -1.36 0.91 0.08
C GLY A 61 -2.34 0.70 -1.04
N ARG A 62 -1.84 0.37 -2.22
CA ARG A 62 -2.68 0.16 -3.39
C ARG A 62 -2.20 -0.99 -4.26
N VAL A 63 -3.11 -1.49 -5.07
CA VAL A 63 -2.86 -2.54 -6.06
C VAL A 63 -3.04 -1.95 -7.46
N ILE A 64 -2.03 -2.09 -8.29
CA ILE A 64 -2.09 -1.83 -9.73
C ILE A 64 -2.23 -3.20 -10.41
N GLY A 65 -3.17 -3.35 -11.34
CA GLY A 65 -3.33 -4.65 -11.97
C GLY A 65 -4.33 -4.65 -13.10
N ASP A 66 -4.33 -5.75 -13.84
CA ASP A 66 -5.21 -5.96 -14.99
C ASP A 66 -6.56 -6.57 -14.61
N GLY A 67 -6.72 -6.96 -13.35
CA GLY A 67 -7.92 -7.64 -12.87
C GLY A 67 -7.99 -9.11 -13.24
N GLY A 68 -7.07 -9.59 -14.05
CA GLY A 68 -7.03 -10.96 -14.54
C GLY A 68 -6.07 -11.86 -13.76
N TRP A 69 -4.79 -11.54 -13.83
CA TRP A 69 -3.79 -12.38 -13.17
C TRP A 69 -2.55 -11.61 -12.68
N TYR A 70 -2.25 -10.42 -13.19
CA TYR A 70 -1.05 -9.66 -12.81
C TYR A 70 -1.43 -8.51 -11.89
N PHE A 71 -0.86 -8.52 -10.68
CA PHE A 71 -1.13 -7.51 -9.67
C PHE A 71 0.19 -7.03 -9.05
N HIS A 72 0.34 -5.73 -8.91
CA HIS A 72 1.52 -5.13 -8.33
C HIS A 72 1.12 -4.25 -7.15
N ILE A 73 1.70 -4.51 -5.99
CA ILE A 73 1.46 -3.73 -4.77
C ILE A 73 2.43 -2.56 -4.75
N ALA A 74 1.90 -1.37 -4.55
CA ALA A 74 2.65 -0.12 -4.58
C ALA A 74 2.19 0.81 -3.48
N ASP A 75 3.01 1.84 -3.20
CA ASP A 75 2.69 2.92 -2.27
C ASP A 75 2.37 2.46 -0.86
N ILE A 76 3.04 1.42 -0.40
CA ILE A 76 2.94 1.02 1.01
C ILE A 76 3.67 2.08 1.84
N ALA A 77 2.92 2.82 2.64
CA ALA A 77 3.44 3.92 3.42
C ALA A 77 2.77 3.99 4.78
N THR A 78 3.57 4.24 5.82
CA THR A 78 3.09 4.50 7.16
C THR A 78 3.77 5.77 7.68
N HIS A 79 2.97 6.69 8.20
CA HIS A 79 3.50 7.94 8.77
C HIS A 79 4.51 7.62 9.88
N PRO A 80 5.66 8.32 9.95
CA PRO A 80 6.71 8.02 10.94
C PRO A 80 6.22 7.97 12.40
N ASP A 81 5.26 8.80 12.76
CA ASP A 81 4.73 8.86 14.12
C ASP A 81 3.80 7.69 14.47
N HIS A 82 3.47 6.85 13.49
CA HIS A 82 2.53 5.74 13.65
C HIS A 82 3.13 4.40 13.25
N GLN A 83 4.45 4.32 13.14
CA GLN A 83 5.15 3.08 12.81
C GLN A 83 5.19 2.11 14.00
N ARG A 84 5.48 0.84 13.71
CA ARG A 84 5.61 -0.24 14.70
C ARG A 84 4.32 -0.53 15.46
N MET A 85 3.18 -0.22 14.87
CA MET A 85 1.86 -0.48 15.45
C MET A 85 1.06 -1.53 14.66
N GLY A 86 1.69 -2.15 13.67
CA GLY A 86 1.03 -3.16 12.83
C GLY A 86 0.18 -2.59 11.70
N LEU A 87 0.25 -1.28 11.42
CA LEU A 87 -0.57 -0.66 10.37
C LEU A 87 -0.16 -1.12 8.97
N GLY A 88 1.14 -1.18 8.69
CA GLY A 88 1.64 -1.69 7.42
C GLY A 88 1.22 -3.13 7.16
N ARG A 89 1.25 -3.97 8.19
CA ARG A 89 0.77 -5.34 8.11
C ARG A 89 -0.72 -5.41 7.79
N ALA A 90 -1.52 -4.58 8.45
CA ALA A 90 -2.97 -4.53 8.22
C ALA A 90 -3.29 -4.10 6.79
N VAL A 91 -2.57 -3.11 6.26
CA VAL A 91 -2.71 -2.68 4.87
C VAL A 91 -2.35 -3.82 3.92
N MET A 92 -1.20 -4.45 4.10
CA MET A 92 -0.77 -5.55 3.24
C MET A 92 -1.74 -6.73 3.26
N ASP A 93 -2.19 -7.14 4.43
CA ASP A 93 -3.15 -8.23 4.57
C ASP A 93 -4.46 -7.91 3.82
N THR A 94 -4.92 -6.67 3.90
CA THR A 94 -6.12 -6.21 3.20
C THR A 94 -5.95 -6.27 1.69
N LEU A 95 -4.82 -5.79 1.17
CA LEU A 95 -4.55 -5.79 -0.28
C LEU A 95 -4.46 -7.22 -0.83
N VAL A 96 -3.69 -8.08 -0.16
CA VAL A 96 -3.53 -9.47 -0.58
C VAL A 96 -4.86 -10.23 -0.54
N ALA A 97 -5.62 -10.06 0.54
CA ALA A 97 -6.95 -10.69 0.67
C ALA A 97 -7.90 -10.26 -0.45
N ARG A 98 -7.90 -8.95 -0.80
CA ARG A 98 -8.76 -8.46 -1.89
C ARG A 98 -8.39 -9.12 -3.22
N ILE A 99 -7.10 -9.25 -3.52
CA ILE A 99 -6.66 -9.92 -4.75
C ILE A 99 -7.09 -11.38 -4.74
N GLN A 100 -6.81 -12.10 -3.66
CA GLN A 100 -7.11 -13.54 -3.57
C GLN A 100 -8.60 -13.84 -3.60
N ASP A 101 -9.42 -12.97 -3.02
CA ASP A 101 -10.87 -13.17 -2.96
C ASP A 101 -11.60 -12.76 -4.25
N THR A 102 -11.01 -11.88 -5.06
CA THR A 102 -11.69 -11.24 -6.18
C THR A 102 -11.14 -11.69 -7.54
N ALA A 103 -9.84 -11.90 -7.64
CA ALA A 103 -9.19 -12.29 -8.90
C ALA A 103 -9.49 -13.75 -9.27
N PRO A 104 -9.41 -14.11 -10.56
CA PRO A 104 -9.37 -15.51 -10.96
C PRO A 104 -8.24 -16.28 -10.26
N ALA A 105 -8.31 -17.60 -10.28
CA ALA A 105 -7.36 -18.46 -9.58
C ALA A 105 -5.90 -18.18 -9.96
N ASN A 106 -5.01 -18.35 -8.99
CA ASN A 106 -3.56 -18.23 -9.14
C ASN A 106 -3.09 -16.84 -9.60
N PRO A 107 -3.49 -15.76 -8.92
CA PRO A 107 -2.99 -14.44 -9.26
C PRO A 107 -1.48 -14.35 -8.99
N TYR A 108 -0.78 -13.64 -9.88
CA TYR A 108 0.64 -13.32 -9.70
C TYR A 108 0.75 -11.95 -9.02
N ILE A 109 1.21 -11.95 -7.76
CA ILE A 109 1.25 -10.76 -6.93
C ILE A 109 2.72 -10.38 -6.71
N THR A 110 3.10 -9.19 -7.16
CA THR A 110 4.47 -8.68 -7.08
C THR A 110 4.53 -7.37 -6.30
N LEU A 111 5.72 -7.03 -5.87
CA LEU A 111 6.06 -5.71 -5.34
C LEU A 111 7.56 -5.48 -5.52
N LEU A 112 7.97 -4.21 -5.42
CA LEU A 112 9.38 -3.85 -5.34
C LEU A 112 9.67 -3.47 -3.88
N ALA A 113 10.50 -4.27 -3.21
CA ALA A 113 10.75 -4.11 -1.79
C ALA A 113 11.94 -3.18 -1.54
N ASP A 114 11.69 -2.06 -0.90
CA ASP A 114 12.75 -1.23 -0.32
C ASP A 114 13.23 -1.86 0.99
N PRO A 115 14.50 -1.65 1.39
CA PRO A 115 15.04 -2.27 2.59
C PRO A 115 14.17 -2.15 3.84
N PRO A 116 13.56 -1.00 4.16
CA PRO A 116 12.74 -0.89 5.38
C PRO A 116 11.52 -1.79 5.41
N GLY A 117 10.93 -2.10 4.25
CA GLY A 117 9.70 -2.93 4.17
C GLY A 117 9.96 -4.41 3.97
N ARG A 118 11.17 -4.78 3.59
CA ARG A 118 11.50 -6.13 3.15
C ARG A 118 11.12 -7.21 4.17
N ARG A 119 11.43 -6.99 5.44
CA ARG A 119 11.15 -7.97 6.50
C ARG A 119 9.65 -8.24 6.63
N LEU A 120 8.82 -7.22 6.57
CA LEU A 120 7.37 -7.38 6.61
C LEU A 120 6.88 -8.23 5.44
N TYR A 121 7.35 -7.94 4.23
CA TYR A 121 6.93 -8.67 3.03
C TYR A 121 7.33 -10.14 3.10
N GLU A 122 8.54 -10.43 3.57
CA GLU A 122 9.00 -11.81 3.76
C GLU A 122 8.13 -12.56 4.80
N GLN A 123 7.73 -11.90 5.87
CA GLN A 123 6.84 -12.48 6.89
C GLN A 123 5.46 -12.83 6.34
N ILE A 124 4.99 -12.07 5.34
CA ILE A 124 3.70 -12.32 4.68
C ILE A 124 3.80 -13.48 3.68
N GLY A 125 5.00 -13.79 3.20
CA GLY A 125 5.23 -14.89 2.28
C GLY A 125 5.83 -14.48 0.94
N PHE A 126 6.18 -13.20 0.76
CA PHE A 126 6.86 -12.76 -0.44
C PHE A 126 8.30 -13.27 -0.45
N VAL A 127 8.76 -13.71 -1.62
CA VAL A 127 10.12 -14.18 -1.83
C VAL A 127 10.74 -13.40 -2.99
N GLU A 128 12.07 -13.35 -3.01
CA GLU A 128 12.76 -12.72 -4.15
C GLU A 128 12.45 -13.47 -5.44
N THR A 129 12.32 -12.70 -6.52
CA THR A 129 12.06 -13.26 -7.86
C THR A 129 13.33 -13.71 -8.58
N ALA A 130 14.49 -13.66 -7.91
CA ALA A 130 15.77 -14.01 -8.54
C ALA A 130 15.68 -15.32 -9.33
N PRO A 131 16.30 -15.41 -10.53
CA PRO A 131 17.21 -14.41 -11.14
C PRO A 131 16.53 -13.24 -11.82
N THR A 132 15.19 -13.15 -11.81
CA THR A 132 14.45 -12.01 -12.34
C THR A 132 14.68 -10.80 -11.43
N VAL A 133 15.05 -9.66 -11.98
CA VAL A 133 15.33 -8.43 -11.22
C VAL A 133 14.37 -7.33 -11.62
N GLY A 134 14.00 -6.51 -10.64
CA GLY A 134 13.28 -5.28 -10.89
C GLY A 134 14.17 -4.28 -11.63
N MET A 135 13.63 -3.63 -12.67
CA MET A 135 14.32 -2.63 -13.44
C MET A 135 13.41 -1.44 -13.66
N ARG A 136 13.98 -0.25 -13.66
CA ARG A 136 13.25 0.98 -13.95
C ARG A 136 13.98 1.79 -15.02
N LEU A 137 13.20 2.55 -15.77
CA LEU A 137 13.79 3.51 -16.71
C LEU A 137 14.30 4.72 -15.91
N SER A 138 15.56 5.02 -16.07
CA SER A 138 16.19 6.16 -15.37
C SER A 138 16.18 7.42 -16.24
#